data_af05ece7829b180095bfcc7b374958df
#
_entry.id   af05ece7829b180095bfcc7b374958df
#
_cell.length_a   1.000
_cell.length_b   1.000
_cell.length_c   1.000
_cell.angle_alpha   90.00
_cell.angle_beta   90.00
_cell.angle_gamma   90.00
#
_symmetry.space_group_name_H-M   'P 1'
#
loop_
_entity.id
_entity.type
_entity.pdbx_description
1 polymer ?
#
loop_
_entity_poly.entity_id
_entity_poly.type
_entity_poly.pdbx_seq_one_letter_code
_entity_poly.pdbx_strand_id
1 'polypeptide(L)'
;MPRFPAGQTLLIDADDTLWENNIYFERAIAAFIGFLDHKEYSPAEVRWTLNAVERETILSHGYGLSSFTRSLEDCFERLSPEPVTEDRRERIRGFARAIAEQEIELLPSVAETLADLAQRHHLILMTKGDHAEQADKLARSGLSELFSSVEIVAEKDPPAYRDVVVRHNIAAHSAWMIGNSPKSDINPALAAGLNAVFLFHPDTWVLEHASLDAAPEGQHLIELDAFAKLLEVF
;
A
#
# COMPACT_ATOMS: atom_id res chain seq x y z
N MET A 1 16.47 -23.69 -9.10
CA MET A 1 15.37 -24.34 -8.37
C MET A 1 14.92 -23.39 -7.27
N PRO A 2 13.61 -23.25 -7.01
CA PRO A 2 13.13 -22.43 -5.90
C PRO A 2 13.78 -22.82 -4.56
N ARG A 3 13.93 -21.81 -3.70
CA ARG A 3 14.55 -22.00 -2.36
C ARG A 3 13.59 -22.69 -1.38
N PHE A 4 12.28 -22.44 -1.54
CA PHE A 4 11.24 -23.04 -0.70
C PHE A 4 10.33 -23.96 -1.51
N PRO A 5 9.83 -25.06 -0.92
CA PRO A 5 8.98 -26.03 -1.62
C PRO A 5 7.61 -25.45 -1.94
N ALA A 6 6.91 -26.06 -2.91
CA ALA A 6 5.51 -25.76 -3.21
C ALA A 6 4.60 -25.92 -1.98
N GLY A 7 3.43 -25.28 -2.01
CA GLY A 7 2.45 -25.33 -0.93
C GLY A 7 2.64 -24.24 0.15
N GLN A 8 3.47 -23.22 -0.12
CA GLN A 8 3.52 -22.02 0.73
C GLN A 8 2.22 -21.22 0.62
N THR A 9 1.89 -20.44 1.64
CA THR A 9 0.86 -19.40 1.56
C THR A 9 1.53 -18.04 1.44
N LEU A 10 1.25 -17.35 0.35
CA LEU A 10 1.82 -16.06 0.02
C LEU A 10 0.75 -14.99 0.19
N LEU A 11 0.84 -14.19 1.27
CA LEU A 11 0.07 -12.98 1.45
C LEU A 11 0.79 -11.89 0.66
N ILE A 12 0.12 -11.24 -0.27
CA ILE A 12 0.74 -10.29 -1.19
C ILE A 12 0.03 -8.96 -1.06
N ASP A 13 0.79 -7.91 -0.80
CA ASP A 13 0.31 -6.54 -0.82
C ASP A 13 -0.07 -6.09 -2.23
N ALA A 14 -0.83 -5.01 -2.34
CA ALA A 14 -1.35 -4.50 -3.59
C ALA A 14 -0.63 -3.24 -4.10
N ASP A 15 -0.82 -2.14 -3.40
CA ASP A 15 -0.38 -0.80 -3.81
C ASP A 15 1.15 -0.67 -3.75
N ASP A 16 1.80 -0.27 -4.84
CA ASP A 16 3.26 -0.20 -4.99
C ASP A 16 3.99 -1.56 -4.82
N THR A 17 3.21 -2.67 -4.88
CA THR A 17 3.70 -4.06 -4.89
C THR A 17 3.27 -4.78 -6.18
N LEU A 18 1.99 -4.65 -6.56
CA LEU A 18 1.43 -5.23 -7.79
C LEU A 18 1.22 -4.19 -8.88
N TRP A 19 0.91 -2.97 -8.51
CA TRP A 19 0.64 -1.85 -9.41
C TRP A 19 1.11 -0.54 -8.81
N GLU A 20 1.37 0.43 -9.69
CA GLU A 20 1.70 1.79 -9.30
C GLU A 20 0.54 2.43 -8.54
N ASN A 21 0.83 3.08 -7.43
CA ASN A 21 -0.17 3.77 -6.62
C ASN A 21 0.32 5.11 -6.11
N ASN A 22 1.38 5.15 -5.30
CA ASN A 22 1.79 6.38 -4.62
C ASN A 22 2.24 7.47 -5.59
N ILE A 23 2.76 7.12 -6.75
CA ILE A 23 3.14 8.09 -7.78
C ILE A 23 1.97 8.99 -8.21
N TYR A 24 0.74 8.47 -8.22
CA TYR A 24 -0.46 9.24 -8.56
C TYR A 24 -0.84 10.22 -7.45
N PHE A 25 -0.68 9.82 -6.18
CA PHE A 25 -0.83 10.72 -5.02
C PHE A 25 0.22 11.81 -5.05
N GLU A 26 1.49 11.50 -5.32
CA GLU A 26 2.55 12.49 -5.43
C GLU A 26 2.29 13.53 -6.54
N ARG A 27 1.76 13.11 -7.68
CA ARG A 27 1.33 14.01 -8.76
C ARG A 27 0.18 14.92 -8.32
N ALA A 28 -0.81 14.37 -7.63
CA ALA A 28 -1.93 15.15 -7.09
C ALA A 28 -1.45 16.15 -6.03
N ILE A 29 -0.53 15.76 -5.15
CA ILE A 29 0.08 16.63 -4.14
C ILE A 29 0.88 17.75 -4.78
N ALA A 30 1.67 17.46 -5.81
CA ALA A 30 2.40 18.48 -6.55
C ALA A 30 1.45 19.51 -7.21
N ALA A 31 0.35 19.03 -7.79
CA ALA A 31 -0.69 19.89 -8.36
C ALA A 31 -1.40 20.73 -7.29
N PHE A 32 -1.69 20.15 -6.12
CA PHE A 32 -2.27 20.85 -4.97
C PHE A 32 -1.33 21.94 -4.44
N ILE A 33 -0.04 21.67 -4.29
CA ILE A 33 0.97 22.65 -3.87
C ILE A 33 1.01 23.82 -4.86
N GLY A 34 0.98 23.51 -6.16
CA GLY A 34 0.92 24.54 -7.21
C GLY A 34 -0.38 25.34 -7.19
N PHE A 35 -1.50 24.72 -6.84
CA PHE A 35 -2.80 25.39 -6.69
C PHE A 35 -2.85 26.30 -5.46
N LEU A 36 -2.24 25.89 -4.35
CA LEU A 36 -2.17 26.70 -3.14
C LEU A 36 -1.36 27.99 -3.38
N ASP A 37 -0.34 27.94 -4.25
CA ASP A 37 0.52 29.07 -4.67
C ASP A 37 0.90 29.99 -3.51
N HIS A 38 1.35 29.38 -2.40
CA HIS A 38 1.54 30.11 -1.15
C HIS A 38 2.86 30.89 -1.18
N LYS A 39 2.81 32.17 -0.77
CA LYS A 39 4.00 33.05 -0.75
C LYS A 39 4.79 32.97 0.56
N GLU A 40 4.15 32.49 1.63
CA GLU A 40 4.75 32.42 2.98
C GLU A 40 5.39 31.06 3.28
N TYR A 41 4.89 29.99 2.63
CA TYR A 41 5.37 28.62 2.82
C TYR A 41 6.02 28.07 1.57
N SER A 42 7.15 27.45 1.72
CA SER A 42 7.80 26.69 0.64
C SER A 42 7.00 25.41 0.31
N PRO A 43 7.19 24.82 -0.88
CA PRO A 43 6.61 23.53 -1.22
C PRO A 43 6.91 22.43 -0.19
N ALA A 44 8.10 22.44 0.41
CA ALA A 44 8.49 21.49 1.45
C ALA A 44 7.70 21.66 2.75
N GLU A 45 7.42 22.90 3.16
CA GLU A 45 6.62 23.19 4.35
C GLU A 45 5.16 22.81 4.14
N VAL A 46 4.59 23.07 2.93
CA VAL A 46 3.25 22.60 2.57
C VAL A 46 3.19 21.08 2.62
N ARG A 47 4.17 20.38 2.04
CA ARG A 47 4.25 18.92 2.09
C ARG A 47 4.34 18.39 3.52
N TRP A 48 5.16 19.00 4.35
CA TRP A 48 5.30 18.60 5.76
C TRP A 48 3.98 18.77 6.52
N THR A 49 3.26 19.88 6.29
CA THR A 49 1.95 20.13 6.90
C THR A 49 0.92 19.10 6.41
N LEU A 50 0.89 18.80 5.11
CA LEU A 50 0.00 17.79 4.56
C LEU A 50 0.26 16.42 5.18
N ASN A 51 1.52 15.98 5.29
CA ASN A 51 1.86 14.71 5.92
C ASN A 51 1.39 14.64 7.39
N ALA A 52 1.41 15.76 8.12
CA ALA A 52 0.89 15.80 9.49
C ALA A 52 -0.65 15.68 9.51
N VAL A 53 -1.32 16.38 8.60
CA VAL A 53 -2.78 16.29 8.43
C VAL A 53 -3.22 14.89 8.02
N GLU A 54 -2.53 14.26 7.06
CA GLU A 54 -2.82 12.88 6.65
C GLU A 54 -2.75 11.90 7.82
N ARG A 55 -1.74 12.00 8.70
CA ARG A 55 -1.67 11.16 9.91
C ARG A 55 -2.88 11.34 10.81
N GLU A 56 -3.32 12.58 11.04
CA GLU A 56 -4.49 12.88 11.87
C GLU A 56 -5.78 12.35 11.22
N THR A 57 -5.92 12.54 9.91
CA THR A 57 -7.11 12.12 9.16
C THR A 57 -7.21 10.59 9.10
N ILE A 58 -6.11 9.88 8.88
CA ILE A 58 -6.09 8.41 8.87
C ILE A 58 -6.54 7.83 10.20
N LEU A 59 -6.09 8.40 11.33
CA LEU A 59 -6.49 7.94 12.66
C LEU A 59 -8.00 8.07 12.91
N SER A 60 -8.66 9.05 12.30
CA SER A 60 -10.08 9.33 12.52
C SER A 60 -11.01 8.81 11.43
N HIS A 61 -10.54 8.67 10.20
CA HIS A 61 -11.34 8.35 9.01
C HIS A 61 -10.81 7.14 8.22
N GLY A 62 -9.66 6.58 8.59
CA GLY A 62 -9.01 5.49 7.85
C GLY A 62 -8.32 5.97 6.57
N TYR A 63 -7.94 5.02 5.74
CA TYR A 63 -7.29 5.24 4.45
C TYR A 63 -8.32 5.44 3.32
N GLY A 64 -7.85 5.89 2.15
CA GLY A 64 -8.63 6.02 0.92
C GLY A 64 -8.72 7.45 0.40
N LEU A 65 -9.27 7.59 -0.80
CA LEU A 65 -9.37 8.88 -1.52
C LEU A 65 -10.23 9.91 -0.77
N SER A 66 -11.24 9.45 -0.03
CA SER A 66 -12.08 10.33 0.80
C SER A 66 -11.26 10.97 1.92
N SER A 67 -10.44 10.19 2.62
CA SER A 67 -9.52 10.67 3.66
C SER A 67 -8.44 11.58 3.08
N PHE A 68 -7.88 11.21 1.93
CA PHE A 68 -6.92 12.05 1.23
C PHE A 68 -7.52 13.41 0.82
N THR A 69 -8.73 13.41 0.25
CA THR A 69 -9.46 14.65 -0.12
C THR A 69 -9.64 15.55 1.09
N ARG A 70 -10.07 14.98 2.22
CA ARG A 70 -10.21 15.71 3.48
C ARG A 70 -8.88 16.31 3.94
N SER A 71 -7.80 15.52 3.84
CA SER A 71 -6.46 15.99 4.20
C SER A 71 -6.00 17.17 3.35
N LEU A 72 -6.32 17.18 2.07
CA LEU A 72 -6.04 18.33 1.19
C LEU A 72 -6.89 19.56 1.58
N GLU A 73 -8.19 19.39 1.87
CA GLU A 73 -9.07 20.48 2.32
C GLU A 73 -8.57 21.07 3.65
N ASP A 74 -8.28 20.23 4.65
CA ASP A 74 -7.80 20.65 5.97
C ASP A 74 -6.40 21.31 5.88
N CYS A 75 -5.52 20.80 5.03
CA CYS A 75 -4.22 21.42 4.77
C CYS A 75 -4.38 22.80 4.13
N PHE A 76 -5.30 22.94 3.17
CA PHE A 76 -5.62 24.23 2.56
C PHE A 76 -6.13 25.21 3.62
N GLU A 77 -7.06 24.80 4.48
CA GLU A 77 -7.61 25.65 5.56
C GLU A 77 -6.53 26.11 6.56
N ARG A 78 -5.55 25.24 6.87
CA ARG A 78 -4.44 25.59 7.78
C ARG A 78 -3.44 26.60 7.20
N LEU A 79 -3.22 26.52 5.89
CA LEU A 79 -2.16 27.28 5.25
C LEU A 79 -2.68 28.52 4.48
N SER A 80 -3.93 28.50 4.00
CA SER A 80 -4.47 29.61 3.22
C SER A 80 -4.98 30.73 4.13
N PRO A 81 -4.59 31.99 3.90
CA PRO A 81 -5.18 33.13 4.58
C PRO A 81 -6.63 33.43 4.09
N GLU A 82 -7.04 32.83 3.00
CA GLU A 82 -8.33 33.00 2.39
C GLU A 82 -9.28 31.83 2.71
N PRO A 83 -10.58 32.11 2.92
CA PRO A 83 -11.54 31.07 3.22
C PRO A 83 -11.66 30.08 2.05
N VAL A 84 -11.90 28.80 2.37
CA VAL A 84 -12.19 27.77 1.37
C VAL A 84 -13.57 28.03 0.78
N THR A 85 -13.62 28.54 -0.45
CA THR A 85 -14.86 28.66 -1.22
C THR A 85 -15.27 27.33 -1.82
N GLU A 86 -16.53 27.15 -2.23
CA GLU A 86 -16.98 25.91 -2.88
C GLU A 86 -16.21 25.63 -4.18
N ASP A 87 -15.88 26.65 -4.96
CA ASP A 87 -15.06 26.50 -6.16
C ASP A 87 -13.66 25.94 -5.84
N ARG A 88 -13.07 26.36 -4.72
CA ARG A 88 -11.79 25.83 -4.25
C ARG A 88 -11.91 24.39 -3.78
N ARG A 89 -12.97 24.06 -3.03
CA ARG A 89 -13.25 22.68 -2.61
C ARG A 89 -13.40 21.76 -3.82
N GLU A 90 -14.14 22.17 -4.82
CA GLU A 90 -14.32 21.37 -6.04
C GLU A 90 -12.99 21.15 -6.78
N ARG A 91 -12.12 22.15 -6.83
CA ARG A 91 -10.78 21.98 -7.40
C ARG A 91 -9.93 21.01 -6.57
N ILE A 92 -9.98 21.10 -5.25
CA ILE A 92 -9.25 20.18 -4.35
C ILE A 92 -9.76 18.73 -4.54
N ARG A 93 -11.09 18.53 -4.58
CA ARG A 93 -11.71 17.23 -4.88
C ARG A 93 -11.29 16.70 -6.24
N GLY A 94 -11.07 17.58 -7.21
CA GLY A 94 -10.58 17.23 -8.54
C GLY A 94 -9.21 16.52 -8.52
N PHE A 95 -8.32 16.86 -7.58
CA PHE A 95 -7.02 16.18 -7.47
C PHE A 95 -7.18 14.71 -7.05
N ALA A 96 -8.03 14.42 -6.07
CA ALA A 96 -8.31 13.05 -5.65
C ALA A 96 -9.09 12.27 -6.73
N ARG A 97 -10.05 12.90 -7.40
CA ARG A 97 -10.78 12.29 -8.52
C ARG A 97 -9.86 11.86 -9.64
N ALA A 98 -8.86 12.68 -9.97
CA ALA A 98 -7.86 12.34 -10.98
C ALA A 98 -7.06 11.09 -10.65
N ILE A 99 -6.89 10.73 -9.36
CA ILE A 99 -6.28 9.47 -8.94
C ILE A 99 -7.23 8.30 -9.22
N ALA A 100 -8.52 8.44 -8.87
CA ALA A 100 -9.52 7.39 -9.11
C ALA A 100 -9.70 7.02 -10.59
N GLU A 101 -9.49 8.00 -11.47
CA GLU A 101 -9.63 7.85 -12.92
C GLU A 101 -8.40 7.24 -13.61
N GLN A 102 -7.28 7.02 -12.88
CA GLN A 102 -6.10 6.39 -13.46
C GLN A 102 -6.37 4.93 -13.83
N GLU A 103 -5.78 4.48 -14.93
CA GLU A 103 -5.69 3.06 -15.25
C GLU A 103 -4.80 2.35 -14.23
N ILE A 104 -5.07 1.06 -13.98
CA ILE A 104 -4.21 0.26 -13.11
C ILE A 104 -2.97 -0.13 -13.93
N GLU A 105 -1.84 0.43 -13.58
CA GLU A 105 -0.55 0.16 -14.20
C GLU A 105 0.19 -0.91 -13.40
N LEU A 106 0.19 -2.15 -13.90
CA LEU A 106 0.89 -3.26 -13.24
C LEU A 106 2.40 -3.01 -13.23
N LEU A 107 3.03 -3.33 -12.12
CA LEU A 107 4.49 -3.33 -12.04
C LEU A 107 5.09 -4.43 -12.95
N PRO A 108 6.35 -4.27 -13.37
CA PRO A 108 6.98 -5.21 -14.30
C PRO A 108 6.91 -6.66 -13.82
N SER A 109 6.53 -7.55 -14.72
CA SER A 109 6.48 -9.02 -14.52
C SER A 109 5.50 -9.51 -13.45
N VAL A 110 4.59 -8.67 -12.96
CA VAL A 110 3.63 -9.07 -11.92
C VAL A 110 2.68 -10.15 -12.41
N ALA A 111 2.03 -9.96 -13.55
CA ALA A 111 0.99 -10.86 -14.02
C ALA A 111 1.53 -12.29 -14.30
N GLU A 112 2.63 -12.39 -15.02
CA GLU A 112 3.25 -13.69 -15.34
C GLU A 112 3.84 -14.38 -14.11
N THR A 113 4.44 -13.61 -13.19
CA THR A 113 4.99 -14.16 -11.93
C THR A 113 3.88 -14.71 -11.05
N LEU A 114 2.79 -13.95 -10.86
CA LEU A 114 1.62 -14.41 -10.09
C LEU A 114 0.99 -15.66 -10.71
N ALA A 115 0.86 -15.69 -12.05
CA ALA A 115 0.29 -16.84 -12.75
C ALA A 115 1.12 -18.12 -12.56
N ASP A 116 2.45 -18.02 -12.49
CA ASP A 116 3.33 -19.16 -12.18
C ASP A 116 3.22 -19.56 -10.69
N LEU A 117 3.29 -18.60 -9.77
CA LEU A 117 3.19 -18.84 -8.33
C LEU A 117 1.85 -19.48 -7.94
N ALA A 118 0.75 -19.05 -8.54
CA ALA A 118 -0.59 -19.58 -8.28
C ALA A 118 -0.75 -21.08 -8.61
N GLN A 119 0.11 -21.62 -9.48
CA GLN A 119 0.12 -23.06 -9.78
C GLN A 119 0.71 -23.91 -8.67
N ARG A 120 1.50 -23.31 -7.78
CA ARG A 120 2.32 -24.02 -6.80
C ARG A 120 2.07 -23.60 -5.35
N HIS A 121 1.47 -22.44 -5.15
CA HIS A 121 1.29 -21.80 -3.85
C HIS A 121 -0.14 -21.27 -3.69
N HIS A 122 -0.54 -21.02 -2.45
CA HIS A 122 -1.80 -20.36 -2.14
C HIS A 122 -1.57 -18.85 -2.08
N LEU A 123 -2.16 -18.10 -3.01
CA LEU A 123 -2.05 -16.66 -3.05
C LEU A 123 -3.23 -16.00 -2.36
N ILE A 124 -2.97 -15.10 -1.43
CA ILE A 124 -3.96 -14.27 -0.74
C ILE A 124 -3.55 -12.82 -0.96
N LEU A 125 -4.42 -12.01 -1.54
CA LEU A 125 -4.20 -10.57 -1.55
C LEU A 125 -4.44 -10.06 -0.13
N MET A 126 -3.49 -9.30 0.42
CA MET A 126 -3.64 -8.65 1.73
C MET A 126 -3.30 -7.18 1.62
N THR A 127 -4.29 -6.33 1.54
CA THR A 127 -4.15 -4.88 1.40
C THR A 127 -4.88 -4.14 2.51
N LYS A 128 -4.52 -2.88 2.74
CA LYS A 128 -5.25 -1.99 3.66
C LYS A 128 -5.88 -0.83 2.91
N GLY A 129 -6.99 -0.32 3.44
CA GLY A 129 -7.65 0.83 2.84
C GLY A 129 -9.17 0.75 2.85
N ASP A 130 -9.79 1.61 2.05
CA ASP A 130 -11.22 1.53 1.80
C ASP A 130 -11.55 0.26 1.02
N HIS A 131 -12.54 -0.49 1.51
CA HIS A 131 -12.88 -1.79 0.96
C HIS A 131 -13.35 -1.69 -0.51
N ALA A 132 -14.18 -0.70 -0.83
CA ALA A 132 -14.71 -0.55 -2.18
C ALA A 132 -13.62 -0.10 -3.17
N GLU A 133 -12.74 0.81 -2.74
CA GLU A 133 -11.63 1.27 -3.57
C GLU A 133 -10.64 0.13 -3.87
N GLN A 134 -10.25 -0.67 -2.87
CA GLN A 134 -9.31 -1.77 -3.07
C GLN A 134 -9.93 -2.92 -3.90
N ALA A 135 -11.20 -3.22 -3.69
CA ALA A 135 -11.91 -4.22 -4.48
C ALA A 135 -12.04 -3.78 -5.96
N ASP A 136 -12.32 -2.50 -6.22
CA ASP A 136 -12.36 -1.94 -7.58
C ASP A 136 -11.00 -2.02 -8.27
N LYS A 137 -9.92 -1.61 -7.59
CA LYS A 137 -8.56 -1.71 -8.12
C LYS A 137 -8.21 -3.16 -8.51
N LEU A 138 -8.48 -4.12 -7.62
CA LEU A 138 -8.24 -5.53 -7.91
C LEU A 138 -9.05 -6.01 -9.12
N ALA A 139 -10.32 -5.64 -9.22
CA ALA A 139 -11.14 -6.02 -10.37
C ALA A 139 -10.60 -5.45 -11.69
N ARG A 140 -10.18 -4.18 -11.68
CA ARG A 140 -9.63 -3.48 -12.85
C ARG A 140 -8.22 -3.96 -13.22
N SER A 141 -7.45 -4.49 -12.27
CA SER A 141 -6.10 -5.02 -12.54
C SER A 141 -6.09 -6.30 -13.39
N GLY A 142 -7.22 -7.01 -13.46
CA GLY A 142 -7.32 -8.32 -14.11
C GLY A 142 -6.65 -9.46 -13.36
N LEU A 143 -6.20 -9.24 -12.11
CA LEU A 143 -5.47 -10.24 -11.32
C LEU A 143 -6.36 -11.05 -10.37
N SER A 144 -7.66 -10.73 -10.26
CA SER A 144 -8.58 -11.31 -9.26
C SER A 144 -8.57 -12.83 -9.21
N GLU A 145 -8.57 -13.48 -10.37
CA GLU A 145 -8.65 -14.96 -10.50
C GLU A 145 -7.36 -15.67 -10.03
N LEU A 146 -6.26 -14.94 -9.83
CA LEU A 146 -4.99 -15.51 -9.37
C LEU A 146 -4.94 -15.66 -7.85
N PHE A 147 -5.82 -14.98 -7.13
CA PHE A 147 -5.89 -15.03 -5.68
C PHE A 147 -6.99 -15.97 -5.22
N SER A 148 -6.64 -16.88 -4.30
CA SER A 148 -7.61 -17.77 -3.66
C SER A 148 -8.50 -17.04 -2.64
N SER A 149 -8.05 -15.89 -2.13
CA SER A 149 -8.78 -15.04 -1.18
C SER A 149 -8.26 -13.62 -1.22
N VAL A 150 -9.08 -12.69 -0.73
CA VAL A 150 -8.78 -11.25 -0.64
C VAL A 150 -9.09 -10.77 0.76
N GLU A 151 -8.10 -10.18 1.42
CA GLU A 151 -8.17 -9.60 2.75
C GLU A 151 -7.92 -8.09 2.64
N ILE A 152 -8.97 -7.31 2.81
CA ILE A 152 -8.90 -5.84 2.89
C ILE A 152 -9.08 -5.47 4.34
N VAL A 153 -8.02 -4.98 4.97
CA VAL A 153 -7.99 -4.68 6.41
C VAL A 153 -7.93 -3.17 6.66
N ALA A 154 -8.38 -2.75 7.83
CA ALA A 154 -8.28 -1.34 8.22
C ALA A 154 -6.83 -0.92 8.49
N GLU A 155 -6.03 -1.82 9.09
CA GLU A 155 -4.60 -1.64 9.34
C GLU A 155 -3.88 -2.99 9.25
N LYS A 156 -2.64 -2.97 8.79
CA LYS A 156 -1.74 -4.13 8.75
C LYS A 156 -0.84 -4.12 9.98
N ASP A 157 -1.39 -4.59 11.08
CA ASP A 157 -0.69 -4.74 12.35
C ASP A 157 -0.54 -6.23 12.74
N PRO A 158 0.26 -6.58 13.75
CA PRO A 158 0.43 -7.98 14.14
C PRO A 158 -0.87 -8.71 14.51
N PRO A 159 -1.88 -8.10 15.15
CA PRO A 159 -3.20 -8.69 15.31
C PRO A 159 -3.87 -9.05 13.98
N ALA A 160 -3.92 -8.13 13.00
CA ALA A 160 -4.54 -8.39 11.70
C ALA A 160 -3.90 -9.59 10.98
N TYR A 161 -2.57 -9.70 10.99
CA TYR A 161 -1.86 -10.86 10.43
C TYR A 161 -2.24 -12.16 11.14
N ARG A 162 -2.28 -12.16 12.48
CA ARG A 162 -2.70 -13.35 13.24
C ARG A 162 -4.14 -13.75 12.95
N ASP A 163 -5.05 -12.79 12.79
CA ASP A 163 -6.44 -13.03 12.46
C ASP A 163 -6.59 -13.67 11.07
N VAL A 164 -5.82 -13.21 10.08
CA VAL A 164 -5.78 -13.81 8.73
C VAL A 164 -5.26 -15.24 8.80
N VAL A 165 -4.16 -15.47 9.53
CA VAL A 165 -3.59 -16.82 9.72
C VAL A 165 -4.60 -17.78 10.33
N VAL A 166 -5.34 -17.35 11.36
CA VAL A 166 -6.37 -18.17 12.01
C VAL A 166 -7.56 -18.41 11.07
N ARG A 167 -8.06 -17.36 10.42
CA ARG A 167 -9.23 -17.42 9.53
C ARG A 167 -9.04 -18.37 8.36
N HIS A 168 -7.84 -18.38 7.77
CA HIS A 168 -7.48 -19.24 6.65
C HIS A 168 -6.84 -20.57 7.07
N ASN A 169 -6.74 -20.84 8.38
CA ASN A 169 -6.09 -22.05 8.92
C ASN A 169 -4.67 -22.25 8.35
N ILE A 170 -3.88 -21.17 8.30
CA ILE A 170 -2.53 -21.16 7.73
C ILE A 170 -1.50 -21.58 8.81
N ALA A 171 -0.53 -22.38 8.43
CA ALA A 171 0.62 -22.64 9.28
C ALA A 171 1.62 -21.48 9.15
N ALA A 172 1.83 -20.70 10.22
CA ALA A 172 2.62 -19.47 10.18
C ALA A 172 4.04 -19.66 9.60
N HIS A 173 4.70 -20.80 9.90
CA HIS A 173 6.04 -21.10 9.41
C HIS A 173 6.14 -21.28 7.87
N SER A 174 5.01 -21.54 7.19
CA SER A 174 4.91 -21.64 5.73
C SER A 174 4.13 -20.46 5.11
N ALA A 175 3.86 -19.42 5.92
CA ALA A 175 3.21 -18.20 5.48
C ALA A 175 4.25 -17.10 5.27
N TRP A 176 4.05 -16.32 4.22
CA TRP A 176 4.91 -15.23 3.84
C TRP A 176 4.08 -13.97 3.58
N MET A 177 4.54 -12.84 4.06
CA MET A 177 4.06 -11.54 3.58
C MET A 177 5.05 -10.98 2.58
N ILE A 178 4.54 -10.56 1.42
CA ILE A 178 5.31 -9.99 0.32
C ILE A 178 4.79 -8.57 0.08
N GLY A 179 5.65 -7.57 0.21
CA GLY A 179 5.24 -6.19 0.02
C GLY A 179 6.39 -5.20 0.10
N ASN A 180 6.07 -3.92 -0.17
CA ASN A 180 7.05 -2.83 -0.25
C ASN A 180 7.14 -1.98 1.02
N SER A 181 6.26 -2.19 2.01
CA SER A 181 6.23 -1.37 3.22
C SER A 181 6.92 -2.06 4.39
N PRO A 182 8.07 -1.54 4.89
CA PRO A 182 8.64 -2.03 6.14
C PRO A 182 7.67 -1.93 7.32
N LYS A 183 6.89 -0.83 7.39
CA LYS A 183 5.98 -0.53 8.50
C LYS A 183 4.74 -1.41 8.52
N SER A 184 4.13 -1.65 7.36
CA SER A 184 2.83 -2.33 7.27
C SER A 184 2.93 -3.78 6.81
N ASP A 185 3.91 -4.12 5.94
CA ASP A 185 4.03 -5.47 5.42
C ASP A 185 5.03 -6.29 6.23
N ILE A 186 6.24 -5.79 6.40
CA ILE A 186 7.37 -6.61 6.83
C ILE A 186 7.42 -6.77 8.35
N ASN A 187 7.60 -5.67 9.07
CA ASN A 187 7.79 -5.72 10.53
C ASN A 187 6.59 -6.34 11.26
N PRO A 188 5.32 -5.97 10.95
CA PRO A 188 4.18 -6.56 11.64
C PRO A 188 3.94 -8.03 11.25
N ALA A 189 4.26 -8.46 10.02
CA ALA A 189 4.18 -9.86 9.64
C ALA A 189 5.21 -10.71 10.41
N LEU A 190 6.47 -10.24 10.51
CA LEU A 190 7.50 -10.88 11.35
C LEU A 190 7.06 -10.93 12.81
N ALA A 191 6.52 -9.84 13.36
CA ALA A 191 6.00 -9.81 14.73
C ALA A 191 4.78 -10.72 14.96
N ALA A 192 4.07 -11.09 13.91
CA ALA A 192 2.97 -12.04 13.94
C ALA A 192 3.41 -13.51 13.77
N GLY A 193 4.70 -13.77 13.51
CA GLY A 193 5.26 -15.11 13.35
C GLY A 193 5.35 -15.58 11.89
N LEU A 194 5.08 -14.74 10.91
CA LEU A 194 5.21 -15.04 9.49
C LEU A 194 6.64 -14.80 9.00
N ASN A 195 6.97 -15.36 7.84
CA ASN A 195 8.12 -14.94 7.06
C ASN A 195 7.79 -13.70 6.23
N ALA A 196 8.80 -13.00 5.73
CA ALA A 196 8.59 -11.81 4.93
C ALA A 196 9.53 -11.73 3.71
N VAL A 197 9.01 -11.15 2.64
CA VAL A 197 9.78 -10.71 1.48
C VAL A 197 9.56 -9.21 1.31
N PHE A 198 10.62 -8.45 1.48
CA PHE A 198 10.62 -7.03 1.19
C PHE A 198 10.93 -6.80 -0.29
N LEU A 199 10.00 -6.15 -0.98
CA LEU A 199 10.16 -5.70 -2.36
C LEU A 199 10.42 -4.21 -2.36
N PHE A 200 11.64 -3.80 -2.69
CA PHE A 200 11.96 -2.39 -2.75
C PHE A 200 11.17 -1.69 -3.87
N HIS A 201 10.47 -0.61 -3.51
CA HIS A 201 9.81 0.30 -4.45
C HIS A 201 10.29 1.74 -4.18
N PRO A 202 10.80 2.48 -5.21
CA PRO A 202 11.40 3.80 -5.01
C PRO A 202 10.41 4.85 -4.51
N ASP A 203 9.15 4.72 -4.91
CA ASP A 203 8.07 5.65 -4.59
C ASP A 203 7.19 5.18 -3.42
N THR A 204 7.70 4.27 -2.56
CA THR A 204 6.96 3.88 -1.34
C THR A 204 6.58 5.11 -0.53
N TRP A 205 5.30 5.19 -0.14
CA TRP A 205 4.78 6.33 0.61
C TRP A 205 5.57 6.63 1.88
N VAL A 206 5.90 7.91 2.10
CA VAL A 206 6.75 8.34 3.22
C VAL A 206 6.22 7.92 4.60
N LEU A 207 4.91 7.76 4.76
CA LEU A 207 4.31 7.30 6.01
C LEU A 207 4.43 5.78 6.23
N GLU A 208 4.86 5.04 5.23
CA GLU A 208 5.15 3.61 5.26
C GLU A 208 6.64 3.30 5.51
N HIS A 209 7.49 4.33 5.50
CA HIS A 209 8.91 4.15 5.78
C HIS A 209 9.16 3.78 7.25
N ALA A 210 9.96 2.76 7.45
CA ALA A 210 10.54 2.35 8.71
C ALA A 210 11.85 1.59 8.45
N SER A 211 12.67 1.38 9.46
CA SER A 211 13.76 0.41 9.36
C SER A 211 13.19 -1.00 9.35
N LEU A 212 13.81 -1.89 8.57
CA LEU A 212 13.49 -3.32 8.61
C LEU A 212 13.95 -3.92 9.95
N ASP A 213 13.06 -4.63 10.61
CA ASP A 213 13.41 -5.43 11.77
C ASP A 213 14.14 -6.71 11.33
N ALA A 214 15.06 -7.19 12.17
CA ALA A 214 15.68 -8.48 11.93
C ALA A 214 14.64 -9.60 12.08
N ALA A 215 14.69 -10.59 11.18
CA ALA A 215 13.83 -11.75 11.32
C ALA A 215 14.11 -12.50 12.64
N PRO A 216 13.08 -12.81 13.45
CA PRO A 216 13.24 -13.67 14.61
C PRO A 216 13.80 -15.04 14.27
N GLU A 217 14.32 -15.75 15.27
CA GLU A 217 14.83 -17.11 15.08
C GLU A 217 13.75 -18.03 14.51
N GLY A 218 14.08 -18.76 13.45
CA GLY A 218 13.17 -19.66 12.73
C GLY A 218 12.28 -18.99 11.68
N GLN A 219 12.35 -17.66 11.53
CA GLN A 219 11.69 -16.93 10.47
C GLN A 219 12.70 -16.46 9.40
N HIS A 220 12.19 -16.07 8.26
CA HIS A 220 12.99 -15.57 7.15
C HIS A 220 12.56 -14.15 6.76
N LEU A 221 13.55 -13.30 6.50
CA LEU A 221 13.39 -12.03 5.78
C LEU A 221 14.25 -12.09 4.53
N ILE A 222 13.65 -11.85 3.38
CA ILE A 222 14.32 -11.81 2.08
C ILE A 222 14.07 -10.44 1.47
N GLU A 223 15.11 -9.82 0.95
CA GLU A 223 15.03 -8.53 0.26
C GLU A 223 15.21 -8.75 -1.24
N LEU A 224 14.29 -8.26 -2.05
CA LEU A 224 14.30 -8.35 -3.50
C LEU A 224 14.09 -6.96 -4.11
N ASP A 225 14.65 -6.75 -5.30
CA ASP A 225 14.57 -5.52 -6.08
C ASP A 225 13.65 -5.65 -7.31
N ALA A 226 13.03 -6.83 -7.52
CA ALA A 226 12.12 -7.07 -8.62
C ALA A 226 11.13 -8.21 -8.28
N PHE A 227 9.87 -8.04 -8.68
CA PHE A 227 8.80 -9.01 -8.43
C PHE A 227 9.09 -10.38 -9.06
N ALA A 228 9.67 -10.41 -10.27
CA ALA A 228 10.03 -11.65 -10.95
C ALA A 228 11.01 -12.55 -10.16
N LYS A 229 11.84 -11.97 -9.26
CA LYS A 229 12.76 -12.74 -8.42
C LYS A 229 12.06 -13.61 -7.37
N LEU A 230 10.76 -13.44 -7.16
CA LEU A 230 9.97 -14.36 -6.35
C LEU A 230 10.02 -15.79 -6.87
N LEU A 231 10.17 -16.00 -8.20
CA LEU A 231 10.32 -17.34 -8.80
C LEU A 231 11.65 -18.04 -8.45
N GLU A 232 12.63 -17.28 -7.95
CA GLU A 232 13.89 -17.86 -7.45
C GLU A 232 13.75 -18.29 -5.97
N VAL A 233 12.76 -17.72 -5.29
CA VAL A 233 12.46 -17.97 -3.88
C VAL A 233 11.44 -19.09 -3.73
N PHE A 234 10.38 -19.05 -4.54
CA PHE A 234 9.20 -19.93 -4.51
C PHE A 234 9.01 -20.73 -5.84
#